data_c370dc125d75878913ab229c8a85dd85
#
_entry.id   c370dc125d75878913ab229c8a85dd85
#
_cell.length_a   1.000
_cell.length_b   1.000
_cell.length_c   1.000
_cell.angle_alpha   90.00
_cell.angle_beta   90.00
_cell.angle_gamma   90.00
#
_symmetry.space_group_name_H-M   'P 1'
#
loop_
_entity.id
_entity.type
_entity.pdbx_description
1 polymer ?
#
loop_
_entity_poly.entity_id
_entity_poly.type
_entity_poly.pdbx_seq_one_letter_code
_entity_poly.pdbx_strand_id
1 'polypeptide(L)'
;MSNLLSVENLTMKFGGLTAIDDLSFDAKNNQITSIIGPNGAGKTTVFNCLTGFYKPTNGQLFLHKEDSKISLRKYTDFKIAYVAKVARTFQNIRLFPAMSVLENLLVAQHNELMVASGYSLFGLLNLKSYRNKEQ
;
A
#
# COMPACT_ATOMS: atom_id res chain seq x y z
N MET A 1 6.77 -23.59 0.80
CA MET A 1 6.62 -22.15 1.10
C MET A 1 5.58 -21.58 0.15
N SER A 2 4.56 -20.94 0.67
CA SER A 2 3.46 -20.39 -0.14
C SER A 2 3.85 -19.04 -0.77
N ASN A 3 3.36 -18.79 -1.98
CA ASN A 3 3.47 -17.46 -2.58
C ASN A 3 2.62 -16.46 -1.78
N LEU A 4 3.18 -15.30 -1.50
CA LEU A 4 2.48 -14.17 -0.90
C LEU A 4 1.89 -13.26 -1.99
N LEU A 5 2.66 -13.02 -3.05
CA LEU A 5 2.29 -12.15 -4.17
C LEU A 5 2.58 -12.88 -5.48
N SER A 6 1.64 -12.82 -6.41
CA SER A 6 1.85 -13.25 -7.80
C SER A 6 1.53 -12.10 -8.76
N VAL A 7 2.45 -11.85 -9.66
CA VAL A 7 2.34 -10.90 -10.76
C VAL A 7 2.37 -11.68 -12.04
N GLU A 8 1.32 -11.56 -12.86
CA GLU A 8 1.13 -12.33 -14.09
C GLU A 8 0.96 -11.39 -15.28
N ASN A 9 1.88 -11.45 -16.24
CA ASN A 9 1.86 -10.72 -17.52
C ASN A 9 1.61 -9.21 -17.37
N LEU A 10 2.24 -8.60 -16.35
CA LEU A 10 2.08 -7.19 -16.05
C LEU A 10 2.61 -6.32 -17.18
N THR A 11 1.73 -5.53 -17.77
CA THR A 11 2.08 -4.53 -18.80
C THR A 11 1.55 -3.17 -18.39
N MET A 12 2.41 -2.15 -18.48
CA MET A 12 2.04 -0.76 -18.22
C MET A 12 2.51 0.15 -19.35
N LYS A 13 1.56 0.86 -19.95
CA LYS A 13 1.80 1.80 -21.04
C LYS A 13 1.37 3.20 -20.65
N PHE A 14 2.14 4.19 -21.02
CA PHE A 14 1.83 5.61 -20.89
C PHE A 14 1.84 6.25 -22.29
N GLY A 15 0.67 6.38 -22.89
CA GLY A 15 0.57 6.75 -24.31
C GLY A 15 1.33 5.78 -25.20
N GLY A 16 2.32 6.27 -25.94
CA GLY A 16 3.18 5.46 -26.80
C GLY A 16 4.34 4.75 -26.10
N LEU A 17 4.59 5.05 -24.80
CA LEU A 17 5.70 4.47 -24.07
C LEU A 17 5.25 3.21 -23.31
N THR A 18 5.90 2.07 -23.56
CA THR A 18 5.74 0.85 -22.75
C THR A 18 6.78 0.88 -21.63
N ALA A 19 6.31 1.11 -20.39
CA ALA A 19 7.17 1.19 -19.19
C ALA A 19 7.41 -0.18 -18.54
N ILE A 20 6.46 -1.12 -18.70
CA ILE A 20 6.56 -2.52 -18.29
C ILE A 20 5.95 -3.34 -19.41
N ASP A 21 6.65 -4.37 -19.84
CA ASP A 21 6.19 -5.29 -20.90
C ASP A 21 6.24 -6.73 -20.40
N ASP A 22 5.07 -7.34 -20.27
CA ASP A 22 4.86 -8.76 -19.95
C ASP A 22 5.66 -9.31 -18.75
N LEU A 23 5.75 -8.54 -17.65
CA LEU A 23 6.49 -8.93 -16.48
C LEU A 23 5.70 -9.91 -15.61
N SER A 24 6.31 -11.06 -15.30
CA SER A 24 5.75 -12.06 -14.37
C SER A 24 6.77 -12.44 -13.31
N PHE A 25 6.34 -12.49 -12.06
CA PHE A 25 7.15 -12.99 -10.95
C PHE A 25 6.28 -13.31 -9.72
N ASP A 26 6.85 -14.08 -8.80
CA ASP A 26 6.26 -14.38 -7.50
C ASP A 26 7.14 -13.86 -6.37
N ALA A 27 6.49 -13.40 -5.29
CA ALA A 27 7.16 -13.13 -4.02
C ALA A 27 6.63 -14.09 -2.96
N LYS A 28 7.54 -14.79 -2.27
CA LYS A 28 7.19 -15.78 -1.27
C LYS A 28 6.97 -15.16 0.09
N ASN A 29 6.17 -15.82 0.91
CA ASN A 29 5.93 -15.41 2.28
C ASN A 29 7.22 -15.50 3.10
N ASN A 30 7.43 -14.54 4.01
CA ASN A 30 8.61 -14.44 4.89
C ASN A 30 9.96 -14.36 4.16
N GLN A 31 9.98 -13.82 2.93
CA GLN A 31 11.20 -13.59 2.17
C GLN A 31 11.27 -12.16 1.66
N ILE A 32 12.50 -11.68 1.47
CA ILE A 32 12.76 -10.41 0.79
C ILE A 32 12.88 -10.70 -0.70
N THR A 33 12.00 -10.07 -1.50
CA THR A 33 12.07 -10.10 -2.97
C THR A 33 12.54 -8.75 -3.47
N SER A 34 13.56 -8.72 -4.31
CA SER A 34 14.14 -7.49 -4.87
C SER A 34 13.92 -7.40 -6.37
N ILE A 35 13.59 -6.19 -6.85
CA ILE A 35 13.53 -5.86 -8.27
C ILE A 35 14.76 -5.01 -8.60
N ILE A 36 15.65 -5.55 -9.45
CA ILE A 36 16.91 -4.94 -9.82
C ILE A 36 16.89 -4.53 -11.29
N GLY A 37 17.55 -3.45 -11.62
CA GLY A 37 17.67 -2.98 -13.01
C GLY A 37 18.20 -1.54 -13.08
N PRO A 38 18.60 -1.05 -14.26
CA PRO A 38 19.09 0.31 -14.46
C PRO A 38 18.01 1.36 -14.20
N ASN A 39 18.40 2.63 -14.17
CA ASN A 39 17.44 3.75 -14.12
C ASN A 39 16.58 3.73 -15.39
N GLY A 40 15.28 3.98 -15.23
CA GLY A 40 14.32 3.91 -16.33
C GLY A 40 13.77 2.51 -16.64
N ALA A 41 14.28 1.44 -16.03
CA ALA A 41 13.80 0.05 -16.27
C ALA A 41 12.40 -0.26 -15.72
N GLY A 42 11.63 0.72 -15.29
CA GLY A 42 10.24 0.50 -14.85
C GLY A 42 10.06 0.04 -13.40
N LYS A 43 11.14 -0.07 -12.58
CA LYS A 43 11.05 -0.56 -11.19
C LYS A 43 10.01 0.19 -10.35
N THR A 44 10.07 1.51 -10.36
CA THR A 44 9.10 2.37 -9.64
C THR A 44 7.68 2.19 -10.20
N THR A 45 7.54 1.94 -11.49
CA THR A 45 6.25 1.69 -12.14
C THR A 45 5.65 0.37 -11.65
N VAL A 46 6.46 -0.69 -11.47
CA VAL A 46 6.01 -1.95 -10.85
C VAL A 46 5.47 -1.69 -9.45
N PHE A 47 6.22 -1.00 -8.59
CA PHE A 47 5.77 -0.65 -7.24
C PHE A 47 4.50 0.22 -7.25
N ASN A 48 4.37 1.14 -8.20
CA ASN A 48 3.16 1.96 -8.35
C ASN A 48 1.95 1.09 -8.74
N CYS A 49 2.12 0.07 -9.57
CA CYS A 49 1.07 -0.88 -9.89
C CYS A 49 0.68 -1.76 -8.69
N LEU A 50 1.67 -2.27 -7.94
CA LEU A 50 1.43 -3.10 -6.76
C LEU A 50 0.71 -2.35 -5.64
N THR A 51 0.98 -1.06 -5.50
CA THR A 51 0.40 -0.20 -4.45
C THR A 51 -0.82 0.60 -4.90
N GLY A 52 -1.30 0.37 -6.13
CA GLY A 52 -2.54 0.96 -6.65
C GLY A 52 -2.46 2.40 -7.15
N PHE A 53 -1.27 3.00 -7.16
CA PHE A 53 -1.06 4.33 -7.76
C PHE A 53 -1.27 4.31 -9.27
N TYR A 54 -0.93 3.19 -9.93
CA TYR A 54 -1.22 2.98 -11.33
C TYR A 54 -2.06 1.73 -11.52
N LYS A 55 -3.08 1.84 -12.35
CA LYS A 55 -3.85 0.67 -12.80
C LYS A 55 -3.13 0.08 -14.02
N PRO A 56 -2.67 -1.17 -13.97
CA PRO A 56 -2.00 -1.80 -15.10
C PRO A 56 -2.83 -1.77 -16.38
N THR A 57 -2.18 -1.58 -17.51
CA THR A 57 -2.82 -1.69 -18.83
C THR A 57 -3.29 -3.12 -19.05
N ASN A 58 -2.42 -4.10 -18.73
CA ASN A 58 -2.74 -5.53 -18.82
C ASN A 58 -2.09 -6.30 -17.66
N GLY A 59 -2.43 -7.59 -17.51
CA GLY A 59 -1.90 -8.49 -16.49
C GLY A 59 -2.74 -8.54 -15.23
N GLN A 60 -2.31 -9.36 -14.29
CA GLN A 60 -2.98 -9.61 -13.02
C GLN A 60 -1.99 -9.49 -11.85
N LEU A 61 -2.50 -9.01 -10.73
CA LEU A 61 -1.75 -8.83 -9.50
C LEU A 61 -2.55 -9.46 -8.36
N PHE A 62 -2.01 -10.50 -7.74
CA PHE A 62 -2.70 -11.23 -6.71
C PHE A 62 -1.92 -11.26 -5.40
N LEU A 63 -2.57 -10.93 -4.31
CA LEU A 63 -2.08 -11.20 -2.96
C LEU A 63 -2.77 -12.46 -2.44
N HIS A 64 -1.96 -13.42 -2.01
CA HIS A 64 -2.43 -14.67 -1.44
C HIS A 64 -2.46 -14.55 0.09
N LYS A 65 -3.59 -14.91 0.69
CA LYS A 65 -3.77 -15.12 2.12
C LYS A 65 -4.12 -16.58 2.35
N GLU A 66 -4.06 -17.05 3.60
CA GLU A 66 -4.28 -18.47 3.95
C GLU A 66 -5.52 -19.06 3.27
N ASP A 67 -6.66 -18.33 3.30
CA ASP A 67 -7.94 -18.81 2.76
C ASP A 67 -8.47 -17.98 1.58
N SER A 68 -7.70 -17.05 1.03
CA SER A 68 -8.21 -16.14 0.00
C SER A 68 -7.14 -15.63 -0.95
N LYS A 69 -7.57 -15.32 -2.17
CA LYS A 69 -6.78 -14.67 -3.22
C LYS A 69 -7.39 -13.30 -3.50
N ILE A 70 -6.66 -12.23 -3.21
CA ILE A 70 -7.11 -10.86 -3.41
C ILE A 70 -6.52 -10.32 -4.71
N SER A 71 -7.36 -9.92 -5.65
CA SER A 71 -6.90 -9.20 -6.84
C SER A 71 -6.65 -7.74 -6.50
N LEU A 72 -5.38 -7.32 -6.51
CA LEU A 72 -5.00 -5.92 -6.23
C LEU A 72 -5.52 -4.96 -7.31
N ARG A 73 -5.71 -5.44 -8.53
CA ARG A 73 -6.23 -4.64 -9.64
C ARG A 73 -7.65 -4.09 -9.42
N LYS A 74 -8.41 -4.70 -8.49
CA LYS A 74 -9.76 -4.24 -8.13
C LYS A 74 -9.77 -2.99 -7.25
N TYR A 75 -8.64 -2.67 -6.65
CA TYR A 75 -8.52 -1.58 -5.68
C TYR A 75 -7.55 -0.53 -6.18
N THR A 76 -7.75 0.70 -5.73
CA THR A 76 -6.87 1.85 -6.01
C THR A 76 -6.47 2.51 -4.70
N ASP A 77 -5.30 3.15 -4.70
CA ASP A 77 -4.80 4.02 -3.63
C ASP A 77 -4.90 3.40 -2.22
N PHE A 78 -5.43 4.17 -1.27
CA PHE A 78 -5.57 3.77 0.13
C PHE A 78 -6.35 2.46 0.35
N LYS A 79 -7.23 2.07 -0.60
CA LYS A 79 -8.01 0.82 -0.48
C LYS A 79 -7.12 -0.41 -0.51
N ILE A 80 -6.01 -0.40 -1.26
CA ILE A 80 -5.04 -1.51 -1.25
C ILE A 80 -4.38 -1.62 0.13
N ALA A 81 -3.97 -0.50 0.73
CA ALA A 81 -3.38 -0.50 2.06
C ALA A 81 -4.37 -1.06 3.10
N TYR A 82 -5.63 -0.67 3.04
CA TYR A 82 -6.65 -1.09 4.00
C TYR A 82 -7.06 -2.56 3.82
N VAL A 83 -7.41 -2.99 2.59
CA VAL A 83 -7.97 -4.33 2.30
C VAL A 83 -6.87 -5.40 2.23
N ALA A 84 -5.80 -5.10 1.50
CA ALA A 84 -4.71 -6.03 1.27
C ALA A 84 -3.61 -5.97 2.34
N LYS A 85 -3.62 -4.95 3.23
CA LYS A 85 -2.59 -4.69 4.23
C LYS A 85 -1.19 -4.52 3.61
N VAL A 86 -1.16 -3.91 2.41
CA VAL A 86 0.08 -3.56 1.72
C VAL A 86 0.49 -2.16 2.14
N ALA A 87 1.67 -2.01 2.70
CA ALA A 87 2.26 -0.73 3.04
C ALA A 87 3.42 -0.40 2.11
N ARG A 88 3.65 0.89 1.88
CA ARG A 88 4.77 1.39 1.10
C ARG A 88 5.54 2.46 1.87
N THR A 89 6.85 2.35 1.88
CA THR A 89 7.74 3.44 2.30
C THR A 89 8.04 4.35 1.12
N PHE A 90 8.06 5.66 1.36
CA PHE A 90 8.37 6.66 0.33
C PHE A 90 9.77 7.23 0.57
N GLN A 91 10.49 7.56 -0.50
CA GLN A 91 11.83 8.14 -0.42
C GLN A 91 11.84 9.52 0.25
N ASN A 92 10.81 10.34 -0.01
CA ASN A 92 10.70 11.69 0.51
C ASN A 92 9.49 11.76 1.44
N ILE A 93 9.72 11.46 2.72
CA ILE A 93 8.72 11.67 3.76
C ILE A 93 8.86 13.13 4.21
N ARG A 94 7.77 13.90 4.07
CA ARG A 94 7.69 15.25 4.62
C ARG A 94 6.91 15.18 5.93
N LEU A 95 7.58 15.51 7.00
CA LEU A 95 6.93 15.75 8.29
C LEU A 95 6.23 17.11 8.27
N PHE A 96 5.25 17.28 9.11
CA PHE A 96 4.63 18.59 9.36
C PHE A 96 5.56 19.42 10.25
N PRO A 97 6.25 20.46 9.73
CA PRO A 97 7.30 21.15 10.46
C PRO A 97 6.78 21.98 11.65
N ALA A 98 5.49 22.34 11.64
CA ALA A 98 4.84 23.08 12.73
C ALA A 98 4.33 22.17 13.86
N MET A 99 4.43 20.85 13.70
CA MET A 99 3.99 19.85 14.69
C MET A 99 5.18 19.26 15.43
N SER A 100 4.98 18.92 16.69
CA SER A 100 5.94 18.13 17.48
C SER A 100 6.11 16.72 16.90
N VAL A 101 7.13 16.00 17.35
CA VAL A 101 7.36 14.59 16.97
C VAL A 101 6.15 13.74 17.34
N LEU A 102 5.59 13.93 18.52
CA LEU A 102 4.41 13.17 18.99
C LEU A 102 3.20 13.42 18.10
N GLU A 103 2.92 14.66 17.73
CA GLU A 103 1.81 14.99 16.82
C GLU A 103 1.98 14.38 15.43
N ASN A 104 3.20 14.38 14.88
CA ASN A 104 3.49 13.70 13.62
C ASN A 104 3.23 12.18 13.71
N LEU A 105 3.59 11.53 14.83
CA LEU A 105 3.31 10.11 15.06
C LEU A 105 1.80 9.84 15.21
N LEU A 106 1.07 10.70 15.91
CA LEU A 106 -0.39 10.60 16.06
C LEU A 106 -1.10 10.73 14.69
N VAL A 107 -0.65 11.67 13.86
CA VAL A 107 -1.15 11.80 12.47
C VAL A 107 -0.90 10.53 11.66
N ALA A 108 0.28 9.91 11.81
CA ALA A 108 0.60 8.66 11.10
C ALA A 108 -0.30 7.48 11.53
N GLN A 109 -0.76 7.47 12.79
CA GLN A 109 -1.67 6.44 13.34
C GLN A 109 -3.15 6.80 13.20
N HIS A 110 -3.47 7.93 12.58
CA HIS A 110 -4.83 8.48 12.54
C HIS A 110 -5.89 7.46 12.11
N ASN A 111 -5.65 6.65 11.08
CA ASN A 111 -6.60 5.64 10.60
C ASN A 111 -6.90 4.55 11.63
N GLU A 112 -5.90 4.09 12.37
CA GLU A 112 -6.10 3.07 13.41
C GLU A 112 -6.82 3.65 14.62
N LEU A 113 -6.48 4.86 15.02
CA LEU A 113 -7.14 5.58 16.11
C LEU A 113 -8.60 5.89 15.76
N MET A 114 -8.89 6.28 14.52
CA MET A 114 -10.26 6.52 14.05
C MET A 114 -11.13 5.27 14.10
N VAL A 115 -10.61 4.14 13.61
CA VAL A 115 -11.34 2.86 13.63
C VAL A 115 -11.53 2.37 15.06
N ALA A 116 -10.50 2.49 15.90
CA ALA A 116 -10.54 2.01 17.28
C ALA A 116 -11.45 2.84 18.20
N SER A 117 -11.69 4.12 17.88
CA SER A 117 -12.52 5.04 18.69
C SER A 117 -13.99 5.11 18.25
N GLY A 118 -14.41 4.41 17.19
CA GLY A 118 -15.77 4.53 16.64
C GLY A 118 -16.10 5.94 16.14
N TYR A 119 -15.19 6.57 15.53
CA TYR A 119 -14.88 7.98 15.45
C TYR A 119 -15.92 8.97 14.92
N SER A 120 -16.94 8.63 14.22
CA SER A 120 -17.72 9.72 13.61
C SER A 120 -18.67 10.46 14.57
N LEU A 121 -19.13 9.80 15.63
CA LEU A 121 -20.07 10.40 16.59
C LEU A 121 -19.54 10.52 18.03
N PHE A 122 -18.67 9.59 18.44
CA PHE A 122 -18.25 9.47 19.83
C PHE A 122 -17.04 10.35 20.22
N GLY A 123 -16.19 10.72 19.24
CA GLY A 123 -15.11 11.67 19.45
C GLY A 123 -15.60 13.08 19.74
N LEU A 124 -16.75 13.48 19.17
CA LEU A 124 -17.43 14.73 19.47
C LEU A 124 -18.02 14.77 20.88
N LEU A 125 -18.26 13.62 21.51
CA LEU A 125 -18.84 13.48 22.84
C LEU A 125 -17.77 13.38 23.94
N ASN A 126 -16.48 13.58 23.63
CA ASN A 126 -15.37 13.63 24.57
C ASN A 126 -15.34 12.47 25.58
N LEU A 127 -15.61 11.25 25.12
CA LEU A 127 -15.70 10.09 25.99
C LEU A 127 -14.31 9.68 26.54
N LYS A 128 -14.27 9.27 27.82
CA LYS A 128 -13.07 8.84 28.54
C LYS A 128 -12.22 7.78 27.80
N SER A 129 -12.83 6.96 26.95
CA SER A 129 -12.18 5.93 26.16
C SER A 129 -11.27 6.50 25.04
N TYR A 130 -11.54 7.71 24.54
CA TYR A 130 -10.69 8.40 23.57
C TYR A 130 -9.41 8.94 24.23
N ARG A 131 -9.56 9.57 25.40
CA ARG A 131 -8.44 10.15 26.15
C ARG A 131 -7.43 9.11 26.65
N ASN A 132 -7.87 7.88 26.95
CA ASN A 132 -6.98 6.80 27.42
C ASN A 132 -6.13 6.15 26.31
N LYS A 133 -6.36 6.47 25.05
CA LYS A 133 -5.57 5.94 23.90
C LYS A 133 -4.54 6.96 23.38
N GLU A 134 -4.63 8.21 23.82
CA GLU A 134 -3.63 9.24 23.52
C GLU A 134 -2.50 9.31 24.57
N GLN A 135 -2.64 8.60 25.68
CA GLN A 135 -1.61 8.40 26.71
C GLN A 135 -0.87 7.08 26.49
#